data_b4a27591e400f46929973ae8c44a6b83
#
_entry.id   b4a27591e400f46929973ae8c44a6b83
#
_cell.length_a   1.000
_cell.length_b   1.000
_cell.length_c   1.000
_cell.angle_alpha   90.00
_cell.angle_beta   90.00
_cell.angle_gamma   90.00
#
_symmetry.space_group_name_H-M   'P 1'
#
loop_
_entity.id
_entity.type
_entity.pdbx_description
1 polymer ?
#
loop_
_entity_poly.entity_id
_entity_poly.type
_entity_poly.pdbx_seq_one_letter_code
_entity_poly.pdbx_strand_id
1 'polypeptide(L)'
;SIFPGSRISEINILTPILFEFIKKMNMKYKDLFFVFHSTQEHVQLLQKQLLDEGLKNCGAIADEKIKSHILKSSVFAVAKSGTISLEICNSKIPSIIIYKMGTINFFIVKMLVKVKFANIINIAAGEEVIPELLQSKCNAKDIYNTVDKLMNDKTALENQLDKTQSIISNFKTGKPSEIASSILKDYI
;
A
#
# COMPACT_ATOMS: atom_id res chain seq x y z
N SER A 1 8.40 2.20 -3.73
CA SER A 1 8.12 2.30 -2.28
C SER A 1 7.34 1.11 -1.78
N ILE A 2 7.67 0.60 -0.60
CA ILE A 2 7.02 -0.55 0.03
C ILE A 2 6.56 -0.17 1.45
N PHE A 3 5.29 -0.45 1.75
CA PHE A 3 4.65 -0.16 3.03
C PHE A 3 4.10 -1.46 3.64
N PRO A 4 4.87 -2.19 4.46
CA PRO A 4 4.47 -3.49 5.01
C PRO A 4 3.46 -3.38 6.16
N GLY A 5 3.12 -2.17 6.58
CA GLY A 5 2.28 -1.88 7.73
C GLY A 5 3.07 -1.28 8.90
N SER A 6 2.33 -0.89 9.94
CA SER A 6 2.89 -0.23 11.13
C SER A 6 2.97 -1.15 12.35
N ARG A 7 2.27 -2.29 12.33
CA ARG A 7 2.26 -3.25 13.44
C ARG A 7 3.24 -4.38 13.19
N ILE A 8 3.93 -4.83 14.24
CA ILE A 8 4.89 -5.93 14.15
C ILE A 8 4.28 -7.21 13.55
N SER A 9 3.02 -7.50 13.88
CA SER A 9 2.32 -8.67 13.34
C SER A 9 2.10 -8.58 11.81
N GLU A 10 1.85 -7.38 11.29
CA GLU A 10 1.72 -7.14 9.85
C GLU A 10 3.08 -7.28 9.14
N ILE A 11 4.10 -6.66 9.71
CA ILE A 11 5.48 -6.73 9.22
C ILE A 11 5.95 -8.18 9.14
N ASN A 12 5.79 -8.94 10.21
CA ASN A 12 6.21 -10.35 10.25
C ASN A 12 5.51 -11.24 9.23
N ILE A 13 4.25 -10.95 8.90
CA ILE A 13 3.50 -11.70 7.88
C ILE A 13 3.89 -11.28 6.46
N LEU A 14 4.05 -9.98 6.23
CA LEU A 14 4.22 -9.44 4.87
C LEU A 14 5.68 -9.41 4.41
N THR A 15 6.64 -9.20 5.32
CA THR A 15 8.05 -9.05 4.96
C THR A 15 8.62 -10.24 4.19
N PRO A 16 8.41 -11.51 4.59
CA PRO A 16 8.91 -12.65 3.82
C PRO A 16 8.33 -12.71 2.40
N ILE A 17 7.06 -12.38 2.25
CA ILE A 17 6.39 -12.34 0.93
C ILE A 17 6.99 -11.23 0.06
N LEU A 18 7.25 -10.07 0.65
CA LEU A 18 7.83 -8.92 -0.03
C LEU A 18 9.28 -9.16 -0.43
N PHE A 19 10.07 -9.87 0.37
CA PHE A 19 11.43 -10.25 0.01
C PHE A 19 11.45 -11.17 -1.20
N GLU A 20 10.61 -12.19 -1.24
CA GLU A 20 10.48 -13.06 -2.40
C GLU A 20 9.95 -12.33 -3.64
N PHE A 21 9.04 -11.37 -3.46
CA PHE A 21 8.61 -10.46 -4.53
C PHE A 21 9.79 -9.65 -5.08
N ILE A 22 10.61 -9.04 -4.22
CA ILE A 22 11.79 -8.27 -4.63
C ILE A 22 12.80 -9.14 -5.39
N LYS A 23 13.06 -10.36 -4.91
CA LYS A 23 13.93 -11.30 -5.61
C LYS A 23 13.44 -11.56 -7.04
N LYS A 24 12.11 -11.72 -7.22
CA LYS A 24 11.51 -11.87 -8.56
C LYS A 24 11.64 -10.60 -9.41
N MET A 25 11.40 -9.42 -8.83
CA MET A 25 11.58 -8.14 -9.52
C MET A 25 13.03 -7.97 -9.99
N ASN A 26 14.00 -8.31 -9.15
CA ASN A 26 15.42 -8.22 -9.45
C ASN A 26 15.87 -9.13 -10.60
N MET A 27 15.11 -10.16 -10.97
CA MET A 27 15.41 -10.97 -12.15
C MET A 27 15.20 -10.18 -13.46
N LYS A 28 14.21 -9.30 -13.49
CA LYS A 28 13.84 -8.51 -14.67
C LYS A 28 14.31 -7.05 -14.61
N TYR A 29 14.20 -6.41 -13.46
CA TYR A 29 14.46 -4.99 -13.26
C TYR A 29 15.72 -4.79 -12.42
N LYS A 30 16.87 -4.53 -13.06
CA LYS A 30 18.19 -4.46 -12.39
C LYS A 30 18.44 -3.12 -11.69
N ASP A 31 17.79 -2.05 -12.16
CA ASP A 31 18.03 -0.68 -11.71
C ASP A 31 17.03 -0.18 -10.66
N LEU A 32 16.11 -1.06 -10.20
CA LEU A 32 15.16 -0.69 -9.16
C LEU A 32 15.82 -0.73 -7.78
N PHE A 33 15.54 0.31 -6.98
CA PHE A 33 15.83 0.34 -5.56
C PHE A 33 14.51 0.29 -4.78
N PHE A 34 14.45 -0.54 -3.74
CA PHE A 34 13.24 -0.74 -2.95
C PHE A 34 13.39 -0.08 -1.57
N VAL A 35 12.45 0.82 -1.24
CA VAL A 35 12.46 1.49 0.06
C VAL A 35 11.27 1.02 0.89
N PHE A 36 11.56 0.39 2.01
CA PHE A 36 10.59 0.02 3.02
C PHE A 36 10.33 1.22 3.94
N HIS A 37 9.09 1.63 4.03
CA HIS A 37 8.63 2.67 4.95
C HIS A 37 8.08 2.02 6.21
N SER A 38 8.60 2.41 7.35
CA SER A 38 8.30 1.81 8.65
C SER A 38 8.13 2.88 9.72
N THR A 39 7.88 2.44 10.95
CA THR A 39 7.91 3.27 12.16
C THR A 39 9.32 3.28 12.74
N GLN A 40 9.60 4.28 13.60
CA GLN A 40 10.88 4.34 14.36
C GLN A 40 11.13 3.06 15.16
N GLU A 41 10.07 2.45 15.69
CA GLU A 41 10.13 1.22 16.46
C GLU A 41 10.61 0.01 15.66
N HIS A 42 10.25 -0.05 14.36
CA HIS A 42 10.45 -1.26 13.55
C HIS A 42 11.49 -1.12 12.42
N VAL A 43 12.00 0.09 12.17
CA VAL A 43 12.94 0.33 11.08
C VAL A 43 14.23 -0.45 11.21
N GLN A 44 14.79 -0.57 12.43
CA GLN A 44 16.02 -1.34 12.68
C GLN A 44 15.82 -2.83 12.45
N LEU A 45 14.66 -3.37 12.84
CA LEU A 45 14.30 -4.76 12.56
C LEU A 45 14.26 -5.03 11.06
N LEU A 46 13.60 -4.15 10.29
CA LEU A 46 13.54 -4.28 8.83
C LEU A 46 14.91 -4.16 8.18
N GLN A 47 15.75 -3.22 8.62
CA GLN A 47 17.12 -3.08 8.11
C GLN A 47 17.93 -4.35 8.33
N LYS A 48 17.84 -4.94 9.53
CA LYS A 48 18.49 -6.20 9.83
C LYS A 48 17.99 -7.33 8.93
N GLN A 49 16.67 -7.49 8.80
CA GLN A 49 16.06 -8.52 7.94
C GLN A 49 16.48 -8.38 6.46
N LEU A 50 16.58 -7.14 5.94
CA LEU A 50 17.05 -6.89 4.57
C LEU A 50 18.51 -7.31 4.38
N LEU A 51 19.36 -7.08 5.38
CA LEU A 51 20.76 -7.50 5.36
C LEU A 51 20.88 -9.02 5.42
N ASP A 52 20.15 -9.66 6.33
CA ASP A 52 20.16 -11.13 6.52
C ASP A 52 19.70 -11.85 5.23
N GLU A 53 18.76 -11.25 4.46
CA GLU A 53 18.28 -11.76 3.16
C GLU A 53 19.20 -11.42 1.99
N GLY A 54 20.24 -10.64 2.20
CA GLY A 54 21.20 -10.23 1.16
C GLY A 54 20.63 -9.30 0.09
N LEU A 55 19.57 -8.55 0.40
CA LEU A 55 18.90 -7.63 -0.53
C LEU A 55 19.64 -6.29 -0.60
N LYS A 56 20.69 -6.20 -1.43
CA LYS A 56 21.60 -5.05 -1.51
C LYS A 56 20.95 -3.77 -2.09
N ASN A 57 19.92 -3.91 -2.91
CA ASN A 57 19.19 -2.80 -3.52
C ASN A 57 17.93 -2.43 -2.74
N CYS A 58 17.98 -2.59 -1.41
CA CYS A 58 16.88 -2.28 -0.52
C CYS A 58 17.35 -1.42 0.66
N GLY A 59 16.43 -0.60 1.18
CA GLY A 59 16.62 0.16 2.40
C GLY A 59 15.33 0.27 3.19
N ALA A 60 15.43 0.59 4.48
CA ALA A 60 14.28 0.89 5.32
C ALA A 60 14.44 2.24 6.00
N ILE A 61 13.37 3.00 6.04
CA ILE A 61 13.31 4.35 6.63
C ILE A 61 12.10 4.51 7.54
N ALA A 62 12.21 5.45 8.49
CA ALA A 62 11.12 5.85 9.39
C ALA A 62 10.93 7.37 9.49
N ASP A 63 11.74 8.15 8.77
CA ASP A 63 11.65 9.61 8.77
C ASP A 63 10.55 10.11 7.82
N GLU A 64 9.59 10.87 8.35
CA GLU A 64 8.43 11.37 7.61
C GLU A 64 8.81 12.37 6.50
N LYS A 65 9.86 13.20 6.72
CA LYS A 65 10.33 14.15 5.70
C LYS A 65 10.98 13.40 4.54
N ILE A 66 11.83 12.43 4.86
CA ILE A 66 12.47 11.57 3.86
C ILE A 66 11.40 10.74 3.12
N LYS A 67 10.40 10.21 3.84
CA LYS A 67 9.27 9.49 3.24
C LYS A 67 8.60 10.31 2.14
N SER A 68 8.28 11.58 2.40
CA SER A 68 7.63 12.45 1.43
C SER A 68 8.46 12.67 0.16
N HIS A 69 9.78 12.82 0.30
CA HIS A 69 10.68 12.97 -0.85
C HIS A 69 10.79 11.68 -1.67
N ILE A 70 10.94 10.53 -1.00
CA ILE A 70 11.04 9.24 -1.66
C ILE A 70 9.72 8.89 -2.38
N LEU A 71 8.56 9.17 -1.76
CA LEU A 71 7.28 8.98 -2.42
C LEU A 71 7.21 9.73 -3.75
N LYS A 72 7.56 11.01 -3.77
CA LYS A 72 7.54 11.83 -5.01
C LYS A 72 8.47 11.30 -6.11
N SER A 73 9.51 10.57 -5.74
CA SER A 73 10.49 9.98 -6.66
C SER A 73 10.20 8.51 -6.98
N SER A 74 9.18 7.92 -6.36
CA SER A 74 8.84 6.52 -6.54
C SER A 74 8.09 6.30 -7.84
N VAL A 75 8.51 5.32 -8.61
CA VAL A 75 7.83 4.89 -9.84
C VAL A 75 6.61 4.01 -9.56
N PHE A 76 6.57 3.36 -8.39
CA PHE A 76 5.49 2.46 -8.00
C PHE A 76 5.44 2.27 -6.48
N ALA A 77 4.26 1.94 -5.94
CA ALA A 77 4.11 1.61 -4.53
C ALA A 77 3.37 0.28 -4.31
N VAL A 78 3.88 -0.52 -3.37
CA VAL A 78 3.21 -1.71 -2.84
C VAL A 78 2.89 -1.44 -1.37
N ALA A 79 1.62 -1.37 -1.03
CA ALA A 79 1.20 -0.93 0.30
C ALA A 79 0.21 -1.88 0.96
N LYS A 80 0.42 -2.12 2.25
CA LYS A 80 -0.61 -2.74 3.09
C LYS A 80 -1.82 -1.80 3.17
N SER A 81 -3.02 -2.36 3.08
CA SER A 81 -4.26 -1.58 3.21
C SER A 81 -4.27 -0.73 4.48
N GLY A 82 -4.55 0.57 4.32
CA GLY A 82 -4.58 1.56 5.40
C GLY A 82 -4.63 2.99 4.84
N THR A 83 -4.45 3.97 5.73
CA THR A 83 -4.47 5.40 5.38
C THR A 83 -3.34 5.82 4.45
N ILE A 84 -2.24 5.05 4.40
CA ILE A 84 -1.11 5.32 3.50
C ILE A 84 -1.52 5.37 2.02
N SER A 85 -2.58 4.67 1.63
CA SER A 85 -3.10 4.73 0.27
C SER A 85 -3.54 6.14 -0.15
N LEU A 86 -4.05 6.96 0.78
CA LEU A 86 -4.38 8.36 0.52
C LEU A 86 -3.12 9.19 0.21
N GLU A 87 -2.03 8.96 0.95
CA GLU A 87 -0.75 9.64 0.73
C GLU A 87 -0.14 9.26 -0.63
N ILE A 88 -0.17 7.96 -0.97
CA ILE A 88 0.31 7.43 -2.25
C ILE A 88 -0.47 8.05 -3.40
N CYS A 89 -1.81 8.03 -3.33
CA CYS A 89 -2.66 8.63 -4.35
C CYS A 89 -2.44 10.15 -4.46
N ASN A 90 -2.31 10.86 -3.33
CA ASN A 90 -2.02 12.29 -3.33
C ASN A 90 -0.65 12.62 -3.95
N SER A 91 0.29 11.70 -3.87
CA SER A 91 1.62 11.80 -4.48
C SER A 91 1.63 11.37 -5.96
N LYS A 92 0.49 10.98 -6.52
CA LYS A 92 0.30 10.52 -7.92
C LYS A 92 1.21 9.34 -8.27
N ILE A 93 1.27 8.35 -7.39
CA ILE A 93 2.09 7.16 -7.59
C ILE A 93 1.16 5.97 -7.87
N PRO A 94 1.37 5.24 -8.98
CA PRO A 94 0.64 4.00 -9.23
C PRO A 94 0.97 2.97 -8.16
N SER A 95 -0.02 2.18 -7.79
CA SER A 95 0.14 1.28 -6.64
C SER A 95 -0.74 0.04 -6.72
N ILE A 96 -0.39 -0.92 -5.88
CA ILE A 96 -1.26 -2.03 -5.50
C ILE A 96 -1.39 -2.11 -3.99
N ILE A 97 -2.50 -2.65 -3.55
CA ILE A 97 -2.77 -2.89 -2.13
C ILE A 97 -2.61 -4.37 -1.84
N ILE A 98 -1.87 -4.67 -0.79
CA ILE A 98 -1.71 -6.01 -0.26
C ILE A 98 -2.31 -6.10 1.13
N TYR A 99 -2.88 -7.26 1.47
CA TYR A 99 -3.38 -7.48 2.82
C TYR A 99 -3.39 -8.97 3.16
N LYS A 100 -2.79 -9.29 4.29
CA LYS A 100 -2.78 -10.65 4.85
C LYS A 100 -2.87 -10.59 6.35
N MET A 101 -3.72 -11.43 6.92
CA MET A 101 -3.87 -11.62 8.36
C MET A 101 -3.91 -13.10 8.69
N GLY A 102 -3.76 -13.43 9.96
CA GLY A 102 -3.91 -14.80 10.43
C GLY A 102 -5.27 -15.40 10.06
N THR A 103 -5.31 -16.68 9.77
CA THR A 103 -6.48 -17.40 9.23
C THR A 103 -7.72 -17.24 10.10
N ILE A 104 -7.57 -17.34 11.42
CA ILE A 104 -8.69 -17.22 12.38
C ILE A 104 -9.29 -15.82 12.31
N ASN A 105 -8.46 -14.78 12.37
CA ASN A 105 -8.90 -13.38 12.29
C ASN A 105 -9.60 -13.09 10.96
N PHE A 106 -9.11 -13.68 9.87
CA PHE A 106 -9.73 -13.53 8.56
C PHE A 106 -11.16 -14.10 8.51
N PHE A 107 -11.39 -15.29 9.07
CA PHE A 107 -12.73 -15.87 9.15
C PHE A 107 -13.69 -14.99 9.95
N ILE A 108 -13.25 -14.46 11.09
CA ILE A 108 -14.07 -13.56 11.91
C ILE A 108 -14.42 -12.29 11.13
N VAL A 109 -13.43 -11.65 10.52
CA VAL A 109 -13.65 -10.43 9.72
C VAL A 109 -14.57 -10.70 8.54
N LYS A 110 -14.38 -11.80 7.82
CA LYS A 110 -15.22 -12.20 6.67
C LYS A 110 -16.69 -12.40 7.05
N MET A 111 -16.96 -12.88 8.27
CA MET A 111 -18.33 -13.05 8.77
C MET A 111 -19.00 -11.71 9.15
N LEU A 112 -18.20 -10.76 9.67
CA LEU A 112 -18.70 -9.51 10.22
C LEU A 112 -18.74 -8.38 9.19
N VAL A 113 -17.84 -8.40 8.21
CA VAL A 113 -17.62 -7.28 7.28
C VAL A 113 -18.13 -7.64 5.90
N LYS A 114 -19.18 -6.95 5.45
CA LYS A 114 -19.81 -7.13 4.13
C LYS A 114 -19.28 -6.15 3.07
N VAL A 115 -18.08 -5.60 3.25
CA VAL A 115 -17.49 -4.70 2.26
C VAL A 115 -16.81 -5.48 1.13
N LYS A 116 -16.97 -4.99 -0.09
CA LYS A 116 -16.40 -5.59 -1.30
C LYS A 116 -14.87 -5.37 -1.40
N PHE A 117 -14.39 -4.23 -0.89
CA PHE A 117 -13.01 -3.77 -0.99
C PHE A 117 -12.39 -3.53 0.39
N ALA A 118 -11.08 -3.70 0.50
CA ALA A 118 -10.31 -3.43 1.71
C ALA A 118 -9.66 -2.04 1.72
N ASN A 119 -9.54 -1.40 0.56
CA ASN A 119 -8.92 -0.10 0.40
C ASN A 119 -9.95 1.02 0.36
N ILE A 120 -9.68 2.13 1.06
CA ILE A 120 -10.60 3.27 1.15
C ILE A 120 -10.89 3.93 -0.22
N ILE A 121 -9.93 3.92 -1.14
CA ILE A 121 -10.10 4.48 -2.49
C ILE A 121 -11.10 3.63 -3.28
N ASN A 122 -10.95 2.31 -3.26
CA ASN A 122 -11.87 1.39 -3.95
C ASN A 122 -13.26 1.40 -3.33
N ILE A 123 -13.35 1.54 -2.00
CA ILE A 123 -14.63 1.71 -1.29
C ILE A 123 -15.32 2.99 -1.77
N ALA A 124 -14.60 4.11 -1.82
CA ALA A 124 -15.14 5.39 -2.25
C ALA A 124 -15.53 5.41 -3.73
N ALA A 125 -14.78 4.68 -4.57
CA ALA A 125 -15.09 4.53 -6.00
C ALA A 125 -16.26 3.58 -6.27
N GLY A 126 -16.56 2.63 -5.36
CA GLY A 126 -17.49 1.54 -5.61
C GLY A 126 -16.97 0.47 -6.58
N GLU A 127 -15.73 0.62 -7.08
CA GLU A 127 -15.04 -0.28 -8.02
C GLU A 127 -13.57 -0.49 -7.64
N GLU A 128 -12.92 -1.50 -8.25
CA GLU A 128 -11.48 -1.74 -8.07
C GLU A 128 -10.66 -0.78 -8.96
N VAL A 129 -10.27 0.36 -8.41
CA VAL A 129 -9.37 1.33 -9.06
C VAL A 129 -7.91 0.95 -8.82
N ILE A 130 -7.59 0.54 -7.60
CA ILE A 130 -6.27 0.06 -7.20
C ILE A 130 -6.39 -1.45 -6.98
N PRO A 131 -5.61 -2.29 -7.67
CA PRO A 131 -5.67 -3.74 -7.46
C PRO A 131 -5.43 -4.14 -6.01
N GLU A 132 -6.27 -5.04 -5.49
CA GLU A 132 -6.17 -5.56 -4.13
C GLU A 132 -5.80 -7.04 -4.14
N LEU A 133 -4.65 -7.35 -3.58
CA LEU A 133 -4.19 -8.72 -3.40
C LEU A 133 -4.38 -9.14 -1.93
N LEU A 134 -5.51 -9.79 -1.67
CA LEU A 134 -5.94 -10.14 -0.32
C LEU A 134 -5.70 -11.62 -0.02
N GLN A 135 -5.25 -11.94 1.17
CA GLN A 135 -5.10 -13.29 1.72
C GLN A 135 -4.33 -14.26 0.81
N SER A 136 -4.99 -15.19 0.14
CA SER A 136 -4.35 -16.18 -0.75
C SER A 136 -3.67 -15.51 -1.96
N LYS A 137 -4.22 -14.41 -2.47
CA LYS A 137 -3.63 -13.61 -3.54
C LYS A 137 -2.45 -12.75 -3.05
N CYS A 138 -2.31 -12.52 -1.74
CA CYS A 138 -1.16 -11.84 -1.16
C CYS A 138 0.02 -12.81 -1.05
N ASN A 139 0.64 -13.10 -2.18
CA ASN A 139 1.83 -13.94 -2.33
C ASN A 139 2.81 -13.31 -3.34
N ALA A 140 4.07 -13.68 -3.28
CA ALA A 140 5.13 -13.05 -4.08
C ALA A 140 4.91 -13.16 -5.60
N LYS A 141 4.31 -14.25 -6.07
CA LYS A 141 4.03 -14.48 -7.50
C LYS A 141 2.95 -13.54 -8.01
N ASP A 142 1.83 -13.45 -7.30
CA ASP A 142 0.70 -12.62 -7.71
C ASP A 142 1.03 -11.12 -7.58
N ILE A 143 1.79 -10.73 -6.53
CA ILE A 143 2.30 -9.38 -6.38
C ILE A 143 3.20 -9.02 -7.57
N TYR A 144 4.17 -9.89 -7.91
CA TYR A 144 5.06 -9.69 -9.06
C TYR A 144 4.26 -9.54 -10.36
N ASN A 145 3.36 -10.47 -10.65
CA ASN A 145 2.60 -10.46 -11.90
C ASN A 145 1.74 -9.20 -12.03
N THR A 146 1.13 -8.74 -10.93
CA THR A 146 0.28 -7.54 -10.93
C THR A 146 1.11 -6.27 -11.11
N VAL A 147 2.24 -6.15 -10.40
CA VAL A 147 3.16 -5.01 -10.53
C VAL A 147 3.78 -4.99 -11.92
N ASP A 148 4.30 -6.12 -12.40
CA ASP A 148 4.91 -6.24 -13.73
C ASP A 148 3.93 -5.86 -14.84
N LYS A 149 2.70 -6.36 -14.78
CA LYS A 149 1.65 -6.01 -15.74
C LYS A 149 1.37 -4.50 -15.74
N LEU A 150 1.15 -3.90 -14.56
CA LEU A 150 0.86 -2.47 -14.45
C LEU A 150 2.04 -1.61 -14.92
N MET A 151 3.27 -1.94 -14.54
CA MET A 151 4.46 -1.17 -14.94
C MET A 151 4.68 -1.19 -16.47
N ASN A 152 4.17 -2.19 -17.18
CA ASN A 152 4.29 -2.32 -18.63
C ASN A 152 3.01 -1.89 -19.39
N ASP A 153 1.96 -1.48 -18.71
CA ASP A 153 0.71 -1.01 -19.29
C ASP A 153 0.48 0.47 -18.95
N LYS A 154 1.00 1.34 -19.83
CA LYS A 154 0.92 2.79 -19.65
C LYS A 154 -0.54 3.28 -19.52
N THR A 155 -1.44 2.71 -20.33
CA THR A 155 -2.87 3.07 -20.29
C THR A 155 -3.51 2.70 -18.97
N ALA A 156 -3.20 1.52 -18.42
CA ALA A 156 -3.72 1.10 -17.12
C ALA A 156 -3.17 1.97 -15.98
N LEU A 157 -1.87 2.37 -16.06
CA LEU A 157 -1.29 3.30 -15.10
C LEU A 157 -1.94 4.68 -15.13
N GLU A 158 -2.10 5.27 -16.31
CA GLU A 158 -2.73 6.57 -16.50
C GLU A 158 -4.18 6.54 -15.99
N ASN A 159 -4.95 5.52 -16.35
CA ASN A 159 -6.33 5.34 -15.85
C ASN A 159 -6.40 5.22 -14.32
N GLN A 160 -5.47 4.49 -13.70
CA GLN A 160 -5.42 4.39 -12.24
C GLN A 160 -5.15 5.76 -11.62
N LEU A 161 -4.16 6.51 -12.15
CA LEU A 161 -3.80 7.83 -11.64
C LEU A 161 -4.94 8.84 -11.77
N ASP A 162 -5.60 8.90 -12.92
CA ASP A 162 -6.71 9.81 -13.16
C ASP A 162 -7.89 9.53 -12.23
N LYS A 163 -8.29 8.26 -12.11
CA LYS A 163 -9.38 7.86 -11.19
C LYS A 163 -9.03 8.17 -9.73
N THR A 164 -7.81 7.83 -9.29
CA THR A 164 -7.40 8.12 -7.91
C THR A 164 -7.34 9.61 -7.62
N GLN A 165 -6.89 10.45 -8.57
CA GLN A 165 -6.88 11.91 -8.41
C GLN A 165 -8.30 12.48 -8.32
N SER A 166 -9.23 12.00 -9.13
CA SER A 166 -10.65 12.39 -9.06
C SER A 166 -11.23 12.08 -7.68
N ILE A 167 -10.99 10.88 -7.15
CA ILE A 167 -11.48 10.46 -5.82
C ILE A 167 -10.87 11.32 -4.71
N ILE A 168 -9.54 11.54 -4.74
CA ILE A 168 -8.83 12.35 -3.74
C ILE A 168 -9.32 13.81 -3.75
N SER A 169 -9.66 14.36 -4.91
CA SER A 169 -10.20 15.72 -5.00
C SER A 169 -11.53 15.86 -4.24
N ASN A 170 -12.36 14.83 -4.26
CA ASN A 170 -13.62 14.80 -3.51
C ASN A 170 -13.41 14.73 -1.98
N PHE A 171 -12.33 14.11 -1.51
CA PHE A 171 -11.99 14.11 -0.07
C PHE A 171 -11.42 15.44 0.44
N LYS A 172 -10.97 16.32 -0.45
CA LYS A 172 -10.41 17.63 -0.09
C LYS A 172 -11.44 18.74 0.08
N THR A 173 -12.72 18.46 -0.17
CA THR A 173 -13.80 19.44 -0.06
C THR A 173 -14.23 19.62 1.39
N GLY A 174 -13.97 20.81 1.97
CA GLY A 174 -14.39 21.22 3.31
C GLY A 174 -13.42 20.85 4.43
N LYS A 175 -13.69 21.40 5.63
CA LYS A 175 -12.97 21.03 6.85
C LYS A 175 -13.68 19.87 7.53
N PRO A 176 -13.02 18.71 7.74
CA PRO A 176 -13.66 17.52 8.31
C PRO A 176 -14.38 17.79 9.64
N SER A 177 -13.82 18.67 10.48
CA SER A 177 -14.42 19.06 11.77
C SER A 177 -15.72 19.85 11.62
N GLU A 178 -15.84 20.72 10.60
CA GLU A 178 -17.04 21.50 10.33
C GLU A 178 -18.15 20.60 9.77
N ILE A 179 -17.78 19.67 8.85
CA ILE A 179 -18.72 18.69 8.30
C ILE A 179 -19.23 17.75 9.39
N ALA A 180 -18.35 17.21 10.22
CA ALA A 180 -18.73 16.36 11.35
C ALA A 180 -19.64 17.11 12.34
N SER A 181 -19.32 18.38 12.67
CA SER A 181 -20.14 19.21 13.54
C SER A 181 -21.53 19.48 12.94
N SER A 182 -21.63 19.72 11.63
CA SER A 182 -22.94 19.95 11.00
C SER A 182 -23.81 18.69 11.05
N ILE A 183 -23.23 17.53 10.72
CA ILE A 183 -23.94 16.25 10.79
C ILE A 183 -24.43 15.95 12.20
N LEU A 184 -23.58 16.16 13.23
CA LEU A 184 -23.95 15.92 14.62
C LEU A 184 -25.08 16.83 15.11
N LYS A 185 -25.15 18.07 14.61
CA LYS A 185 -26.24 19.00 14.95
C LYS A 185 -27.62 18.52 14.47
N ASP A 186 -27.68 17.73 13.41
CA ASP A 186 -28.92 17.19 12.87
C ASP A 186 -29.44 15.99 13.70
N TYR A 187 -28.65 15.48 14.66
CA TYR A 187 -28.99 14.36 15.54
C TYR A 187 -29.19 14.77 17.01
N ILE A 188 -28.99 16.04 17.35
CA ILE A 188 -29.21 16.63 18.67
C ILE A 188 -30.39 17.60 18.65
#